data_71e17849607040d7bfdac23a94b6b543
#
_entry.id   71e17849607040d7bfdac23a94b6b543
#
_cell.length_a   1.000
_cell.length_b   1.000
_cell.length_c   1.000
_cell.angle_alpha   90.00
_cell.angle_beta   90.00
_cell.angle_gamma   90.00
#
_symmetry.space_group_name_H-M   'P 1'
#
loop_
_entity.id
_entity.type
_entity.pdbx_description
1 polymer ?
#
loop_
_entity_poly.entity_id
_entity_poly.type
_entity_poly.pdbx_seq_one_letter_code
_entity_poly.pdbx_strand_id
1 'polypeptide(L)'
;MVRDQIARRGITNPRVLAAMTTVPRHVFVPSARQDEAYADRPLPIGAGQTISQPYMVAYMADVAGVEPGMCVMEIGAGCGYQAAVLAAMGAEVFALEIVHELAEQALPLLSSFELANLHYHEADGSKGWPDAAPYDAIIFSCAAPSVPDAVFEQLAVGGRLIAPVNADSGDHQTIHRWHKTAGGTLHQEKLISVRFVPMTGAIEE
;
A
#
# COMPACT_ATOMS: atom_id res chain seq x y z
N MET A 1 -7.79 9.88 15.32
CA MET A 1 -6.89 9.00 14.55
C MET A 1 -5.55 9.69 14.27
N VAL A 2 -5.46 10.68 13.38
CA VAL A 2 -4.17 11.21 12.88
C VAL A 2 -3.27 11.73 14.01
N ARG A 3 -3.78 12.59 14.90
CA ARG A 3 -2.98 13.15 16.01
C ARG A 3 -2.49 12.07 16.98
N ASP A 4 -3.39 11.18 17.43
CA ASP A 4 -3.11 10.33 18.60
C ASP A 4 -2.53 8.95 18.20
N GLN A 5 -2.86 8.43 17.02
CA GLN A 5 -2.43 7.11 16.56
C GLN A 5 -1.26 7.17 15.58
N ILE A 6 -1.03 8.31 14.91
CA ILE A 6 -0.03 8.47 13.85
C ILE A 6 1.07 9.45 14.29
N ALA A 7 0.74 10.72 14.46
CA ALA A 7 1.73 11.76 14.79
C ALA A 7 2.44 11.51 16.14
N ARG A 8 1.70 11.12 17.19
CA ARG A 8 2.29 10.78 18.50
C ARG A 8 3.17 9.54 18.49
N ARG A 9 3.09 8.72 17.44
CA ARG A 9 3.95 7.52 17.24
C ARG A 9 5.15 7.81 16.35
N GLY A 10 5.45 9.07 16.06
CA GLY A 10 6.68 9.52 15.41
C GLY A 10 6.58 9.78 13.91
N ILE A 11 5.41 9.61 13.27
CA ILE A 11 5.22 10.01 11.87
C ILE A 11 4.94 11.51 11.86
N THR A 12 5.91 12.28 11.37
CA THR A 12 5.87 13.75 11.36
C THR A 12 5.79 14.36 9.97
N ASN A 13 5.84 13.53 8.91
CA ASN A 13 5.73 13.98 7.53
C ASN A 13 4.39 14.71 7.31
N PRO A 14 4.40 16.02 7.01
CA PRO A 14 3.18 16.81 6.92
C PRO A 14 2.26 16.36 5.79
N ARG A 15 2.80 15.81 4.69
CA ARG A 15 2.00 15.30 3.56
C ARG A 15 1.24 14.05 3.95
N VAL A 16 1.89 13.12 4.64
CA VAL A 16 1.24 11.91 5.17
C VAL A 16 0.12 12.30 6.12
N LEU A 17 0.39 13.19 7.08
CA LEU A 17 -0.62 13.62 8.06
C LEU A 17 -1.80 14.36 7.40
N ALA A 18 -1.52 15.20 6.39
CA ALA A 18 -2.56 15.89 5.62
C ALA A 18 -3.43 14.90 4.82
N ALA A 19 -2.82 13.98 4.08
CA ALA A 19 -3.54 12.96 3.29
C ALA A 19 -4.41 12.06 4.19
N MET A 20 -3.85 11.57 5.31
CA MET A 20 -4.58 10.78 6.31
C MET A 20 -5.73 11.54 6.98
N THR A 21 -5.69 12.87 6.97
CA THR A 21 -6.77 13.71 7.48
C THR A 21 -7.85 13.94 6.42
N THR A 22 -7.44 14.08 5.15
CA THR A 22 -8.32 14.43 4.04
C THR A 22 -9.12 13.23 3.55
N VAL A 23 -8.50 12.04 3.46
CA VAL A 23 -9.17 10.83 2.96
C VAL A 23 -10.06 10.21 4.04
N PRO A 24 -11.40 10.19 3.87
CA PRO A 24 -12.32 9.74 4.91
C PRO A 24 -12.35 8.21 4.99
N ARG A 25 -11.56 7.62 5.89
CA ARG A 25 -11.39 6.17 6.01
C ARG A 25 -12.72 5.40 6.16
N HIS A 26 -13.73 5.98 6.83
CA HIS A 26 -15.00 5.30 7.10
C HIS A 26 -15.77 4.91 5.84
N VAL A 27 -15.56 5.59 4.70
CA VAL A 27 -16.25 5.22 3.45
C VAL A 27 -15.64 3.98 2.76
N PHE A 28 -14.42 3.59 3.16
CA PHE A 28 -13.71 2.40 2.67
C PHE A 28 -13.98 1.14 3.50
N VAL A 29 -14.83 1.25 4.53
CA VAL A 29 -15.19 0.15 5.42
C VAL A 29 -16.66 -0.22 5.18
N PRO A 30 -17.03 -1.51 5.26
CA PRO A 30 -18.44 -1.92 5.19
C PRO A 30 -19.30 -1.15 6.18
N SER A 31 -20.54 -0.80 5.79
CA SER A 31 -21.46 0.03 6.59
C SER A 31 -21.63 -0.45 8.03
N ALA A 32 -21.67 -1.78 8.25
CA ALA A 32 -21.78 -2.40 9.56
C ALA A 32 -20.57 -2.18 10.48
N ARG A 33 -19.47 -1.61 9.96
CA ARG A 33 -18.23 -1.37 10.72
C ARG A 33 -17.73 0.07 10.68
N GLN A 34 -18.52 0.99 10.16
CA GLN A 34 -18.11 2.40 10.03
C GLN A 34 -17.82 3.07 11.38
N ASP A 35 -18.50 2.68 12.44
CA ASP A 35 -18.24 3.17 13.80
C ASP A 35 -16.82 2.80 14.29
N GLU A 36 -16.23 1.74 13.75
CA GLU A 36 -14.91 1.24 14.09
C GLU A 36 -13.82 1.76 13.12
N ALA A 37 -14.19 2.46 12.05
CA ALA A 37 -13.29 2.80 10.93
C ALA A 37 -12.01 3.51 11.36
N TYR A 38 -12.07 4.29 12.43
CA TYR A 38 -10.92 5.06 12.94
C TYR A 38 -10.22 4.41 14.14
N ALA A 39 -10.55 3.15 14.47
CA ALA A 39 -9.83 2.37 15.47
C ALA A 39 -8.42 1.99 14.96
N ASP A 40 -7.44 1.92 15.87
CA ASP A 40 -6.03 1.62 15.52
C ASP A 40 -5.79 0.13 15.29
N ARG A 41 -6.53 -0.45 14.36
CA ARG A 41 -6.47 -1.86 13.98
C ARG A 41 -6.93 -2.08 12.54
N PRO A 42 -6.56 -3.22 11.92
CA PRO A 42 -7.16 -3.64 10.65
C PRO A 42 -8.64 -4.00 10.85
N LEU A 43 -9.44 -3.84 9.78
CA LEU A 43 -10.86 -4.18 9.75
C LEU A 43 -11.17 -5.02 8.51
N PRO A 44 -12.04 -6.04 8.62
CA PRO A 44 -12.49 -6.82 7.46
C PRO A 44 -13.20 -5.95 6.41
N ILE A 45 -12.90 -6.21 5.13
CA ILE A 45 -13.53 -5.54 3.96
C ILE A 45 -14.23 -6.51 3.01
N GLY A 46 -14.32 -7.78 3.35
CA GLY A 46 -14.87 -8.86 2.51
C GLY A 46 -13.78 -9.75 1.92
N ALA A 47 -14.18 -10.83 1.27
CA ALA A 47 -13.29 -11.80 0.61
C ALA A 47 -12.10 -12.28 1.47
N GLY A 48 -12.24 -12.34 2.80
CA GLY A 48 -11.15 -12.68 3.71
C GLY A 48 -10.07 -11.60 3.88
N GLN A 49 -10.22 -10.44 3.26
CA GLN A 49 -9.24 -9.36 3.25
C GLN A 49 -9.57 -8.26 4.27
N THR A 50 -8.59 -7.39 4.53
CA THR A 50 -8.72 -6.31 5.51
C THR A 50 -8.20 -4.98 4.96
N ILE A 51 -8.83 -3.87 5.38
CA ILE A 51 -8.18 -2.56 5.31
C ILE A 51 -7.12 -2.47 6.41
N SER A 52 -5.90 -2.11 6.05
CA SER A 52 -4.78 -2.02 7.00
C SER A 52 -5.04 -1.04 8.14
N GLN A 53 -4.42 -1.28 9.30
CA GLN A 53 -4.42 -0.35 10.43
C GLN A 53 -4.01 1.07 9.98
N PRO A 54 -4.68 2.15 10.45
CA PRO A 54 -4.34 3.52 10.05
C PRO A 54 -2.86 3.87 10.19
N TYR A 55 -2.24 3.46 11.29
CA TYR A 55 -0.82 3.67 11.50
C TYR A 55 0.05 3.01 10.43
N MET A 56 -0.31 1.79 9.99
CA MET A 56 0.45 1.06 8.98
C MET A 56 0.38 1.72 7.60
N VAL A 57 -0.80 2.21 7.20
CA VAL A 57 -0.96 2.99 5.95
C VAL A 57 -0.04 4.23 5.97
N ALA A 58 -0.07 4.99 7.05
CA ALA A 58 0.78 6.17 7.22
C ALA A 58 2.27 5.80 7.26
N TYR A 59 2.64 4.75 7.99
CA TYR A 59 4.02 4.29 8.13
C TYR A 59 4.61 3.86 6.78
N MET A 60 3.89 3.06 6.00
CA MET A 60 4.37 2.58 4.71
C MET A 60 4.53 3.73 3.70
N ALA A 61 3.61 4.68 3.68
CA ALA A 61 3.73 5.88 2.84
C ALA A 61 4.93 6.76 3.25
N ASP A 62 5.19 6.89 4.56
CA ASP A 62 6.31 7.68 5.11
C ASP A 62 7.66 7.04 4.79
N VAL A 63 7.84 5.73 5.05
CA VAL A 63 9.12 5.03 4.79
C VAL A 63 9.40 4.82 3.30
N ALA A 64 8.36 4.79 2.46
CA ALA A 64 8.50 4.84 1.00
C ALA A 64 8.99 6.21 0.52
N GLY A 65 8.79 7.25 1.32
CA GLY A 65 9.22 8.62 1.02
C GLY A 65 8.47 9.19 -0.17
N VAL A 66 7.16 8.96 -0.23
CA VAL A 66 6.31 9.40 -1.34
C VAL A 66 6.22 10.93 -1.37
N GLU A 67 6.49 11.49 -2.54
CA GLU A 67 6.46 12.92 -2.83
C GLU A 67 5.51 13.23 -4.00
N PRO A 68 5.01 14.46 -4.11
CA PRO A 68 4.19 14.86 -5.26
C PRO A 68 4.89 14.64 -6.60
N GLY A 69 4.15 14.12 -7.58
CA GLY A 69 4.64 13.82 -8.92
C GLY A 69 5.42 12.51 -9.06
N MET A 70 5.65 11.77 -7.98
CA MET A 70 6.21 10.40 -8.05
C MET A 70 5.21 9.45 -8.70
N CYS A 71 5.71 8.51 -9.51
CA CYS A 71 4.98 7.35 -10.01
C CYS A 71 5.05 6.23 -8.97
N VAL A 72 3.90 5.83 -8.44
CA VAL A 72 3.80 4.86 -7.34
C VAL A 72 2.93 3.68 -7.72
N MET A 73 3.39 2.45 -7.48
CA MET A 73 2.58 1.24 -7.60
C MET A 73 2.21 0.71 -6.23
N GLU A 74 0.94 0.39 -6.04
CA GLU A 74 0.43 -0.37 -4.89
C GLU A 74 -0.01 -1.75 -5.33
N ILE A 75 0.43 -2.80 -4.62
CA ILE A 75 0.07 -4.20 -4.86
C ILE A 75 -0.78 -4.71 -3.68
N GLY A 76 -1.96 -5.27 -3.98
CA GLY A 76 -2.95 -5.67 -2.99
C GLY A 76 -3.76 -4.49 -2.46
N ALA A 77 -4.30 -3.68 -3.36
CA ALA A 77 -4.94 -2.41 -3.02
C ALA A 77 -6.26 -2.55 -2.24
N GLY A 78 -6.90 -3.73 -2.30
CA GLY A 78 -8.11 -4.03 -1.56
C GLY A 78 -9.22 -3.01 -1.83
N CYS A 79 -9.70 -2.35 -0.79
CA CYS A 79 -10.72 -1.29 -0.92
C CYS A 79 -10.19 0.03 -1.52
N GLY A 80 -8.89 0.16 -1.81
CA GLY A 80 -8.28 1.35 -2.39
C GLY A 80 -7.96 2.48 -1.39
N TYR A 81 -8.04 2.24 -0.08
CA TYR A 81 -7.81 3.29 0.91
C TYR A 81 -6.36 3.82 0.88
N GLN A 82 -5.37 2.95 0.85
CA GLN A 82 -3.97 3.38 0.78
C GLN A 82 -3.68 4.06 -0.56
N ALA A 83 -4.21 3.54 -1.68
CA ALA A 83 -4.11 4.20 -2.99
C ALA A 83 -4.66 5.63 -2.95
N ALA A 84 -5.84 5.84 -2.34
CA ALA A 84 -6.42 7.17 -2.19
C ALA A 84 -5.55 8.10 -1.31
N VAL A 85 -4.94 7.57 -0.25
CA VAL A 85 -3.99 8.34 0.59
C VAL A 85 -2.75 8.74 -0.21
N LEU A 86 -2.16 7.83 -0.98
CA LEU A 86 -0.99 8.10 -1.83
C LEU A 86 -1.31 9.14 -2.92
N ALA A 87 -2.48 9.03 -3.55
CA ALA A 87 -2.95 10.00 -4.53
C ALA A 87 -3.20 11.38 -3.88
N ALA A 88 -3.75 11.43 -2.67
CA ALA A 88 -3.92 12.67 -1.90
C ALA A 88 -2.59 13.30 -1.46
N MET A 89 -1.48 12.53 -1.43
CA MET A 89 -0.11 13.06 -1.26
C MET A 89 0.44 13.69 -2.54
N GLY A 90 -0.26 13.55 -3.67
CA GLY A 90 0.12 14.11 -4.97
C GLY A 90 0.91 13.15 -5.87
N ALA A 91 0.99 11.86 -5.54
CA ALA A 91 1.61 10.86 -6.39
C ALA A 91 0.68 10.44 -7.54
N GLU A 92 1.24 10.01 -8.66
CA GLU A 92 0.55 9.26 -9.72
C GLU A 92 0.52 7.79 -9.30
N VAL A 93 -0.66 7.24 -9.00
CA VAL A 93 -0.81 5.96 -8.34
C VAL A 93 -1.41 4.90 -9.26
N PHE A 94 -0.74 3.76 -9.37
CA PHE A 94 -1.21 2.55 -10.06
C PHE A 94 -1.47 1.47 -8.99
N ALA A 95 -2.74 1.23 -8.69
CA ALA A 95 -3.19 0.33 -7.64
C ALA A 95 -3.70 -0.98 -8.25
N LEU A 96 -3.15 -2.11 -7.81
CA LEU A 96 -3.44 -3.43 -8.35
C LEU A 96 -4.14 -4.30 -7.30
N GLU A 97 -5.26 -4.90 -7.67
CA GLU A 97 -6.01 -5.85 -6.85
C GLU A 97 -6.42 -7.06 -7.69
N ILE A 98 -6.17 -8.26 -7.18
CA ILE A 98 -6.50 -9.50 -7.89
C ILE A 98 -7.90 -10.02 -7.56
N VAL A 99 -8.45 -9.62 -6.40
CA VAL A 99 -9.75 -10.09 -5.92
C VAL A 99 -10.86 -9.29 -6.60
N HIS A 100 -11.53 -9.91 -7.56
CA HIS A 100 -12.58 -9.31 -8.36
C HIS A 100 -13.67 -8.61 -7.53
N GLU A 101 -14.18 -9.26 -6.48
CA GLU A 101 -15.22 -8.69 -5.61
C GLU A 101 -14.79 -7.38 -4.92
N LEU A 102 -13.51 -7.25 -4.58
CA LEU A 102 -12.97 -6.02 -3.99
C LEU A 102 -12.79 -4.95 -5.05
N ALA A 103 -12.33 -5.30 -6.24
CA ALA A 103 -12.19 -4.38 -7.36
C ALA A 103 -13.54 -3.79 -7.78
N GLU A 104 -14.59 -4.61 -7.89
CA GLU A 104 -15.94 -4.16 -8.19
C GLU A 104 -16.48 -3.15 -7.16
N GLN A 105 -16.14 -3.32 -5.88
CA GLN A 105 -16.56 -2.40 -4.81
C GLN A 105 -15.71 -1.11 -4.77
N ALA A 106 -14.40 -1.22 -5.02
CA ALA A 106 -13.47 -0.12 -4.93
C ALA A 106 -13.62 0.89 -6.08
N LEU A 107 -13.81 0.42 -7.32
CA LEU A 107 -13.86 1.27 -8.51
C LEU A 107 -14.92 2.37 -8.45
N PRO A 108 -16.23 2.10 -8.13
CA PRO A 108 -17.23 3.16 -8.01
C PRO A 108 -16.92 4.14 -6.88
N LEU A 109 -16.41 3.62 -5.75
CA LEU A 109 -16.04 4.45 -4.61
C LEU A 109 -14.92 5.41 -4.97
N LEU A 110 -13.82 4.91 -5.55
CA LEU A 110 -12.67 5.72 -5.93
C LEU A 110 -13.02 6.76 -7.00
N SER A 111 -13.89 6.41 -7.94
CA SER A 111 -14.40 7.35 -8.96
C SER A 111 -15.12 8.54 -8.33
N SER A 112 -15.73 8.39 -7.15
CA SER A 112 -16.43 9.47 -6.46
C SER A 112 -15.50 10.52 -5.83
N PHE A 113 -14.19 10.22 -5.70
CA PHE A 113 -13.20 11.13 -5.11
C PHE A 113 -12.55 12.10 -6.12
N GLU A 114 -12.85 11.98 -7.40
CA GLU A 114 -12.26 12.81 -8.46
C GLU A 114 -10.72 12.85 -8.44
N LEU A 115 -10.08 11.75 -8.02
CA LEU A 115 -8.62 11.61 -7.99
C LEU A 115 -8.11 11.23 -9.39
N ALA A 116 -7.87 12.23 -10.25
CA ALA A 116 -7.41 12.03 -11.63
C ALA A 116 -6.04 11.32 -11.72
N ASN A 117 -5.28 11.34 -10.63
CA ASN A 117 -3.95 10.71 -10.48
C ASN A 117 -4.00 9.31 -9.81
N LEU A 118 -5.18 8.66 -9.78
CA LEU A 118 -5.34 7.31 -9.26
C LEU A 118 -5.91 6.38 -10.32
N HIS A 119 -5.12 5.37 -10.68
CA HIS A 119 -5.47 4.31 -11.65
C HIS A 119 -5.59 2.99 -10.90
N TYR A 120 -6.81 2.49 -10.76
CA TYR A 120 -7.08 1.23 -10.08
C TYR A 120 -7.37 0.13 -11.11
N HIS A 121 -6.64 -0.98 -11.01
CA HIS A 121 -6.71 -2.10 -11.96
C HIS A 121 -7.00 -3.42 -11.23
N GLU A 122 -7.91 -4.21 -11.78
CA GLU A 122 -8.04 -5.61 -11.45
C GLU A 122 -6.92 -6.37 -12.17
N ALA A 123 -5.88 -6.77 -11.42
CA ALA A 123 -4.69 -7.38 -12.00
C ALA A 123 -3.90 -8.21 -10.97
N ASP A 124 -3.14 -9.19 -11.46
CA ASP A 124 -2.18 -9.95 -10.68
C ASP A 124 -0.92 -9.12 -10.39
N GLY A 125 -0.84 -8.60 -9.17
CA GLY A 125 0.26 -7.76 -8.71
C GLY A 125 1.63 -8.46 -8.67
N SER A 126 1.70 -9.80 -8.76
CA SER A 126 2.97 -10.52 -8.83
C SER A 126 3.77 -10.21 -10.09
N LYS A 127 3.08 -9.75 -11.13
CA LYS A 127 3.67 -9.33 -12.42
C LYS A 127 4.01 -7.84 -12.45
N GLY A 128 3.58 -7.08 -11.43
CA GLY A 128 3.60 -5.63 -11.47
C GLY A 128 2.67 -5.05 -12.53
N TRP A 129 2.98 -3.84 -12.99
CA TRP A 129 2.27 -3.15 -14.06
C TRP A 129 3.26 -2.45 -15.00
N PRO A 130 3.82 -3.17 -15.99
CA PRO A 130 4.92 -2.69 -16.84
C PRO A 130 4.58 -1.44 -17.65
N ASP A 131 3.29 -1.25 -18.00
CA ASP A 131 2.84 -0.16 -18.88
C ASP A 131 3.12 1.25 -18.31
N ALA A 132 3.24 1.37 -16.98
CA ALA A 132 3.54 2.63 -16.30
C ALA A 132 4.92 2.66 -15.63
N ALA A 133 5.72 1.61 -15.78
CA ALA A 133 7.09 1.56 -15.25
C ALA A 133 8.01 2.60 -15.95
N PRO A 134 9.06 3.09 -15.27
CA PRO A 134 9.52 2.71 -13.94
C PRO A 134 8.83 3.45 -12.79
N TYR A 135 8.75 2.83 -11.61
CA TYR A 135 8.13 3.38 -10.42
C TYR A 135 9.14 3.96 -9.44
N ASP A 136 8.87 5.18 -8.93
CA ASP A 136 9.67 5.81 -7.87
C ASP A 136 9.46 5.13 -6.52
N ALA A 137 8.25 4.60 -6.28
CA ALA A 137 7.97 3.78 -5.12
C ALA A 137 7.03 2.62 -5.47
N ILE A 138 7.24 1.45 -4.82
CA ILE A 138 6.35 0.30 -4.90
C ILE A 138 6.00 -0.11 -3.47
N ILE A 139 4.70 -0.29 -3.19
CA ILE A 139 4.21 -0.64 -1.86
C ILE A 139 3.33 -1.88 -1.95
N PHE A 140 3.65 -2.90 -1.16
CA PHE A 140 2.81 -4.09 -0.98
C PHE A 140 1.91 -3.90 0.23
N SER A 141 0.60 -3.87 0.01
CA SER A 141 -0.42 -3.82 1.05
C SER A 141 -0.86 -5.21 1.54
N CYS A 142 -0.19 -6.26 1.07
CA CYS A 142 -0.32 -7.66 1.48
C CYS A 142 1.06 -8.28 1.73
N ALA A 143 1.11 -9.40 2.46
CA ALA A 143 2.37 -10.09 2.76
C ALA A 143 2.74 -11.03 1.61
N ALA A 144 3.96 -10.90 1.07
CA ALA A 144 4.49 -11.80 0.07
C ALA A 144 5.49 -12.79 0.69
N PRO A 145 5.56 -14.04 0.20
CA PRO A 145 6.64 -14.96 0.56
C PRO A 145 8.03 -14.39 0.21
N SER A 146 8.11 -13.79 -0.97
CA SER A 146 9.24 -13.01 -1.47
C SER A 146 8.72 -11.97 -2.48
N VAL A 147 9.49 -10.93 -2.73
CA VAL A 147 9.16 -9.96 -3.78
C VAL A 147 9.57 -10.54 -5.14
N PRO A 148 8.66 -10.61 -6.15
CA PRO A 148 9.00 -11.12 -7.48
C PRO A 148 10.05 -10.28 -8.21
N ASP A 149 10.92 -10.92 -8.96
CA ASP A 149 11.95 -10.24 -9.77
C ASP A 149 11.34 -9.26 -10.77
N ALA A 150 10.22 -9.64 -11.40
CA ALA A 150 9.47 -8.78 -12.33
C ALA A 150 9.03 -7.45 -11.71
N VAL A 151 8.78 -7.41 -10.39
CA VAL A 151 8.41 -6.18 -9.67
C VAL A 151 9.68 -5.34 -9.38
N PHE A 152 10.79 -5.98 -9.01
CA PHE A 152 12.07 -5.26 -8.83
C PHE A 152 12.60 -4.63 -10.13
N GLU A 153 12.38 -5.28 -11.28
CA GLU A 153 12.76 -4.74 -12.59
C GLU A 153 12.03 -3.42 -12.89
N GLN A 154 10.77 -3.29 -12.44
CA GLN A 154 9.95 -2.10 -12.63
C GLN A 154 10.27 -0.96 -11.65
N LEU A 155 11.15 -1.17 -10.66
CA LEU A 155 11.58 -0.12 -9.73
C LEU A 155 12.58 0.81 -10.39
N ALA A 156 12.36 2.10 -10.32
CA ALA A 156 13.26 3.13 -10.82
C ALA A 156 14.62 3.11 -10.09
N VAL A 157 15.67 3.58 -10.75
CA VAL A 157 16.93 3.92 -10.07
C VAL A 157 16.67 5.05 -9.08
N GLY A 158 17.08 4.88 -7.83
CA GLY A 158 16.74 5.77 -6.71
C GLY A 158 15.41 5.46 -6.06
N GLY A 159 14.62 4.56 -6.65
CA GLY A 159 13.29 4.16 -6.15
C GLY A 159 13.37 3.28 -4.89
N ARG A 160 12.24 3.18 -4.20
CA ARG A 160 12.07 2.38 -2.98
C ARG A 160 10.92 1.39 -3.12
N LEU A 161 11.15 0.17 -2.65
CA LEU A 161 10.10 -0.85 -2.54
C LEU A 161 9.90 -1.19 -1.06
N ILE A 162 8.64 -1.19 -0.64
CA ILE A 162 8.23 -1.50 0.74
C ILE A 162 7.31 -2.71 0.70
N ALA A 163 7.69 -3.81 1.36
CA ALA A 163 6.86 -5.00 1.42
C ALA A 163 6.94 -5.71 2.77
N PRO A 164 5.82 -6.19 3.30
CA PRO A 164 5.81 -7.20 4.35
C PRO A 164 6.23 -8.54 3.74
N VAL A 165 7.33 -9.12 4.22
CA VAL A 165 7.83 -10.42 3.76
C VAL A 165 7.84 -11.39 4.94
N ASN A 166 7.53 -12.66 4.68
CA ASN A 166 7.54 -13.69 5.69
C ASN A 166 8.90 -13.76 6.41
N ALA A 167 8.86 -13.80 7.74
CA ALA A 167 10.08 -14.02 8.51
C ALA A 167 10.56 -15.48 8.35
N ASP A 168 11.86 -15.71 8.50
CA ASP A 168 12.47 -17.02 8.40
C ASP A 168 11.90 -18.04 9.43
N SER A 169 11.26 -17.55 10.47
CA SER A 169 10.59 -18.35 11.49
C SER A 169 9.42 -17.59 12.13
N GLY A 170 8.24 -18.21 12.16
CA GLY A 170 7.06 -17.72 12.88
C GLY A 170 5.91 -17.18 12.00
N ASP A 171 4.79 -16.87 12.67
CA ASP A 171 3.52 -16.43 12.05
C ASP A 171 3.47 -14.91 11.78
N HIS A 172 4.61 -14.23 11.68
CA HIS A 172 4.69 -12.79 11.46
C HIS A 172 5.58 -12.47 10.27
N GLN A 173 5.34 -11.29 9.71
CA GLN A 173 6.16 -10.73 8.64
C GLN A 173 7.04 -9.62 9.19
N THR A 174 8.08 -9.28 8.44
CA THR A 174 8.87 -8.07 8.65
C THR A 174 8.65 -7.14 7.45
N ILE A 175 8.39 -5.87 7.70
CA ILE A 175 8.45 -4.89 6.61
C ILE A 175 9.91 -4.70 6.24
N HIS A 176 10.19 -4.93 4.96
CA HIS A 176 11.46 -4.63 4.34
C HIS A 176 11.34 -3.40 3.46
N ARG A 177 12.42 -2.63 3.41
CA ARG A 177 12.62 -1.57 2.43
C ARG A 177 13.79 -1.93 1.54
N TRP A 178 13.57 -1.90 0.24
CA TRP A 178 14.65 -1.96 -0.75
C TRP A 178 14.82 -0.58 -1.37
N HIS A 179 16.06 -0.23 -1.65
CA HIS A 179 16.44 0.98 -2.38
C HIS A 179 17.34 0.59 -3.55
N LYS A 180 16.95 0.98 -4.77
CA LYS A 180 17.71 0.71 -5.98
C LYS A 180 18.73 1.84 -6.21
N THR A 181 20.00 1.52 -6.07
CA THR A 181 21.08 2.51 -6.24
C THR A 181 21.26 2.95 -7.69
N ALA A 182 22.08 3.98 -7.93
CA ALA A 182 22.47 4.43 -9.28
C ALA A 182 23.13 3.33 -10.11
N GLY A 183 23.80 2.36 -9.47
CA GLY A 183 24.39 1.19 -10.13
C GLY A 183 23.42 0.02 -10.34
N GLY A 184 22.14 0.18 -10.03
CA GLY A 184 21.12 -0.87 -10.16
C GLY A 184 21.10 -1.89 -9.01
N THR A 185 21.99 -1.77 -8.03
CA THR A 185 22.03 -2.67 -6.87
C THR A 185 20.88 -2.38 -5.91
N LEU A 186 20.24 -3.44 -5.40
CA LEU A 186 19.20 -3.36 -4.37
C LEU A 186 19.83 -3.47 -2.98
N HIS A 187 19.70 -2.41 -2.18
CA HIS A 187 20.01 -2.43 -0.75
C HIS A 187 18.73 -2.70 0.04
N GLN A 188 18.77 -3.75 0.85
CA GLN A 188 17.66 -4.19 1.69
C GLN A 188 17.87 -3.77 3.15
N GLU A 189 16.83 -3.27 3.78
CA GLU A 189 16.77 -2.95 5.21
C GLU A 189 15.54 -3.60 5.83
N LYS A 190 15.71 -4.23 7.00
CA LYS A 190 14.61 -4.74 7.82
C LYS A 190 14.10 -3.62 8.72
N LEU A 191 12.79 -3.36 8.72
CA LEU A 191 12.16 -2.30 9.52
C LEU A 191 11.44 -2.89 10.74
N ILE A 192 10.12 -3.01 10.70
CA ILE A 192 9.30 -3.43 11.83
C ILE A 192 8.62 -4.77 11.58
N SER A 193 8.37 -5.51 12.67
CA SER A 193 7.57 -6.74 12.65
C SER A 193 6.09 -6.39 12.55
N VAL A 194 5.35 -7.14 11.72
CA VAL A 194 3.95 -6.88 11.38
C VAL A 194 3.17 -8.17 11.16
N ARG A 195 1.85 -8.03 10.99
CA ARG A 195 0.98 -9.11 10.53
C ARG A 195 0.05 -8.56 9.45
N PHE A 196 0.22 -9.05 8.22
CA PHE A 196 -0.61 -8.74 7.06
C PHE A 196 -1.34 -10.00 6.58
N VAL A 197 -2.42 -9.80 5.81
CA VAL A 197 -3.03 -10.87 5.03
C VAL A 197 -2.05 -11.33 3.94
N PRO A 198 -1.98 -12.64 3.63
CA PRO A 198 -1.09 -13.13 2.58
C PRO A 198 -1.50 -12.58 1.21
N MET A 199 -0.50 -12.40 0.35
CA MET A 199 -0.70 -12.13 -1.06
C MET A 199 -1.33 -13.36 -1.73
N THR A 200 -2.35 -13.14 -2.54
CA THR A 200 -2.99 -14.17 -3.39
C THR A 200 -2.53 -14.00 -4.84
N GLY A 201 -2.56 -15.08 -5.64
CA GLY A 201 -2.13 -15.07 -7.04
C GLY A 201 -0.98 -16.04 -7.34
N ALA A 202 -0.23 -15.82 -8.40
CA ALA A 202 0.77 -16.76 -8.93
C ALA A 202 1.96 -17.07 -8.01
N ILE A 203 2.03 -16.51 -6.81
CA ILE A 203 3.08 -16.76 -5.80
C ILE A 203 2.65 -17.83 -4.78
N GLU A 204 1.44 -18.34 -4.85
CA GLU A 204 0.92 -19.35 -3.91
C GLU A 204 1.41 -20.79 -4.21
N GLU A 205 2.23 -21.01 -5.27
CA GLU A 205 2.75 -22.33 -5.65
C GLU A 205 4.18 -22.58 -5.15
#